data_db5eec5ae93275191d51f159d0f44687
#
_entry.id   db5eec5ae93275191d51f159d0f44687
#
_cell.length_a   1.000
_cell.length_b   1.000
_cell.length_c   1.000
_cell.angle_alpha   90.00
_cell.angle_beta   90.00
_cell.angle_gamma   90.00
#
_symmetry.space_group_name_H-M   'P 1'
#
loop_
_entity.id
_entity.type
_entity.pdbx_description
1 polymer ?
#
loop_
_entity_poly.entity_id
_entity_poly.type
_entity_poly.pdbx_seq_one_letter_code
_entity_poly.pdbx_strand_id
1 'polypeptide(L)'
;MSPLHKVISLLVLCSILVVAAILWENSNSPANMEFITLGKTSFYAQLEPGIKEAVNQSKPIFVYFRSETCYWCMKFEEEALSDKGITDILNKEFVLISIDTIKQKNAALNLNVRSTPYMIFFNKTGEEISRIPGYLPKDEFLVKLNEVLERLKVSQV
;
A
#
# COMPACT_ATOMS: atom_id res chain seq x y z
N MET A 1 -1.79 -54.29 19.06
CA MET A 1 -2.26 -53.37 17.99
C MET A 1 -2.00 -54.05 16.68
N SER A 2 -3.07 -54.29 15.89
CA SER A 2 -2.94 -55.00 14.61
C SER A 2 -2.17 -54.12 13.59
N PRO A 3 -1.45 -54.68 12.63
CA PRO A 3 -0.71 -53.93 11.60
C PRO A 3 -1.63 -52.98 10.82
N LEU A 4 -2.90 -53.29 10.70
CA LEU A 4 -3.93 -52.48 10.05
C LEU A 4 -4.12 -51.10 10.76
N HIS A 5 -4.13 -51.06 12.10
CA HIS A 5 -4.25 -49.81 12.87
C HIS A 5 -3.04 -48.87 12.66
N LYS A 6 -1.84 -49.42 12.52
CA LYS A 6 -0.65 -48.64 12.24
C LYS A 6 -0.67 -48.00 10.86
N VAL A 7 -1.17 -48.74 9.85
CA VAL A 7 -1.32 -48.25 8.47
C VAL A 7 -2.36 -47.12 8.40
N ILE A 8 -3.53 -47.34 9.04
CA ILE A 8 -4.59 -46.30 9.09
C ILE A 8 -4.10 -45.04 9.79
N SER A 9 -3.41 -45.18 10.93
CA SER A 9 -2.85 -44.04 11.65
C SER A 9 -1.82 -43.24 10.83
N LEU A 10 -0.98 -43.95 10.05
CA LEU A 10 -0.01 -43.33 9.17
C LEU A 10 -0.68 -42.56 8.03
N LEU A 11 -1.71 -43.11 7.43
CA LEU A 11 -2.47 -42.44 6.35
C LEU A 11 -3.20 -41.18 6.83
N VAL A 12 -3.78 -41.22 8.05
CA VAL A 12 -4.43 -40.08 8.68
C VAL A 12 -3.39 -38.98 8.97
N LEU A 13 -2.22 -39.36 9.49
CA LEU A 13 -1.14 -38.38 9.78
C LEU A 13 -0.65 -37.72 8.48
N CYS A 14 -0.42 -38.50 7.42
CA CYS A 14 -0.05 -37.95 6.11
C CYS A 14 -1.10 -37.00 5.54
N SER A 15 -2.38 -37.33 5.65
CA SER A 15 -3.45 -36.46 5.16
C SER A 15 -3.50 -35.13 5.92
N ILE A 16 -3.30 -35.14 7.26
CA ILE A 16 -3.23 -33.93 8.08
C ILE A 16 -2.04 -33.06 7.68
N LEU A 17 -0.87 -33.66 7.44
CA LEU A 17 0.33 -32.90 7.02
C LEU A 17 0.15 -32.29 5.64
N VAL A 18 -0.47 -32.99 4.69
CA VAL A 18 -0.77 -32.45 3.35
C VAL A 18 -1.75 -31.28 3.44
N VAL A 19 -2.82 -31.42 4.23
CA VAL A 19 -3.78 -30.33 4.42
C VAL A 19 -3.11 -29.14 5.11
N ALA A 20 -2.28 -29.38 6.12
CA ALA A 20 -1.53 -28.30 6.80
C ALA A 20 -0.57 -27.60 5.83
N ALA A 21 0.13 -28.33 4.95
CA ALA A 21 1.00 -27.75 3.92
C ALA A 21 0.23 -26.90 2.91
N ILE A 22 -0.93 -27.39 2.43
CA ILE A 22 -1.80 -26.63 1.50
C ILE A 22 -2.33 -25.36 2.16
N LEU A 23 -2.75 -25.43 3.42
CA LEU A 23 -3.22 -24.26 4.16
C LEU A 23 -2.08 -23.26 4.42
N TRP A 24 -0.87 -23.73 4.69
CA TRP A 24 0.33 -22.91 4.83
C TRP A 24 0.69 -22.18 3.54
N GLU A 25 0.69 -22.88 2.40
CA GLU A 25 0.95 -22.28 1.08
C GLU A 25 -0.11 -21.25 0.71
N ASN A 26 -1.39 -21.54 1.01
CA ASN A 26 -2.49 -20.60 0.74
C ASN A 26 -2.43 -19.34 1.64
N SER A 27 -1.94 -19.47 2.87
CA SER A 27 -1.73 -18.35 3.79
C SER A 27 -0.49 -17.49 3.45
N ASN A 28 0.53 -18.12 2.83
CA ASN A 28 1.78 -17.47 2.42
C ASN A 28 1.85 -17.22 0.90
N SER A 29 0.77 -17.48 0.17
CA SER A 29 0.69 -17.08 -1.24
C SER A 29 1.03 -15.59 -1.32
N PRO A 30 1.96 -15.16 -2.18
CA PRO A 30 2.23 -13.74 -2.36
C PRO A 30 0.88 -13.11 -2.73
N ALA A 31 0.37 -12.25 -1.84
CA ALA A 31 -0.85 -11.49 -2.10
C ALA A 31 -0.70 -10.93 -3.51
N ASN A 32 -1.67 -11.20 -4.38
CA ASN A 32 -1.62 -10.83 -5.78
C ASN A 32 -1.25 -9.34 -5.84
N MET A 33 0.03 -9.04 -6.10
CA MET A 33 0.57 -7.68 -6.09
C MET A 33 0.00 -6.98 -7.31
N GLU A 34 -1.17 -6.39 -7.13
CA GLU A 34 -1.82 -5.61 -8.16
C GLU A 34 -1.22 -4.20 -8.15
N PHE A 35 -0.78 -3.75 -9.32
CA PHE A 35 -0.28 -2.39 -9.53
C PHE A 35 -1.24 -1.60 -10.40
N ILE A 36 -1.35 -0.30 -10.11
CA ILE A 36 -2.04 0.66 -10.95
C ILE A 36 -1.08 1.79 -11.33
N THR A 37 -1.09 2.18 -12.60
CA THR A 37 -0.32 3.33 -13.07
C THR A 37 -1.19 4.57 -13.07
N LEU A 38 -0.77 5.61 -12.34
CA LEU A 38 -1.43 6.90 -12.26
C LEU A 38 -0.43 7.99 -12.68
N GLY A 39 -0.79 8.74 -13.71
CA GLY A 39 0.16 9.62 -14.37
C GLY A 39 1.33 8.81 -14.94
N LYS A 40 2.55 9.06 -14.47
CA LYS A 40 3.78 8.36 -14.88
C LYS A 40 4.38 7.49 -13.75
N THR A 41 3.58 7.14 -12.75
CA THR A 41 4.05 6.44 -11.56
C THR A 41 3.19 5.21 -11.27
N SER A 42 3.82 4.15 -10.79
CA SER A 42 3.19 2.89 -10.42
C SER A 42 2.94 2.81 -8.92
N PHE A 43 1.74 2.40 -8.54
CA PHE A 43 1.29 2.27 -7.16
C PHE A 43 0.87 0.84 -6.86
N TYR A 44 1.10 0.38 -5.64
CA TYR A 44 0.37 -0.78 -5.12
C TYR A 44 -1.12 -0.45 -5.04
N ALA A 45 -1.96 -1.26 -5.67
CA ALA A 45 -3.41 -1.03 -5.72
C ALA A 45 -4.14 -1.46 -4.43
N GLN A 46 -3.42 -2.00 -3.45
CA GLN A 46 -3.95 -2.48 -2.18
C GLN A 46 -3.05 -2.07 -1.03
N LEU A 47 -3.67 -1.80 0.14
CA LEU A 47 -2.96 -1.29 1.32
C LEU A 47 -1.96 -2.31 1.86
N GLU A 48 -2.38 -3.55 2.08
CA GLU A 48 -1.60 -4.57 2.76
C GLU A 48 -0.31 -5.00 2.01
N PRO A 49 -0.35 -5.30 0.69
CA PRO A 49 0.87 -5.56 -0.07
C PRO A 49 1.85 -4.38 -0.07
N GLY A 50 1.34 -3.16 -0.19
CA GLY A 50 2.19 -1.96 -0.15
C GLY A 50 2.83 -1.73 1.21
N ILE A 51 2.11 -1.94 2.31
CA ILE A 51 2.69 -1.86 3.67
C ILE A 51 3.78 -2.93 3.84
N LYS A 52 3.53 -4.17 3.43
CA LYS A 52 4.52 -5.25 3.50
C LYS A 52 5.80 -4.88 2.76
N GLU A 53 5.67 -4.30 1.57
CA GLU A 53 6.83 -3.83 0.80
C GLU A 53 7.56 -2.66 1.47
N ALA A 54 6.83 -1.72 2.07
CA ALA A 54 7.44 -0.62 2.80
C ALA A 54 8.27 -1.10 3.99
N VAL A 55 7.77 -2.11 4.72
CA VAL A 55 8.51 -2.77 5.80
C VAL A 55 9.76 -3.46 5.27
N ASN A 56 9.65 -4.23 4.16
CA ASN A 56 10.78 -4.92 3.53
C ASN A 56 11.88 -3.95 3.09
N GLN A 57 11.52 -2.81 2.52
CA GLN A 57 12.44 -1.79 2.06
C GLN A 57 12.87 -0.79 3.16
N SER A 58 12.28 -0.85 4.35
CA SER A 58 12.44 0.15 5.42
C SER A 58 12.19 1.58 4.92
N LYS A 59 11.19 1.75 4.05
CA LYS A 59 10.82 3.03 3.43
C LYS A 59 9.55 3.63 4.04
N PRO A 60 9.44 4.98 4.03
CA PRO A 60 8.20 5.69 4.27
C PRO A 60 7.13 5.32 3.24
N ILE A 61 5.86 5.60 3.57
CA ILE A 61 4.72 5.27 2.73
C ILE A 61 4.01 6.57 2.30
N PHE A 62 3.67 6.65 1.02
CA PHE A 62 2.72 7.61 0.48
C PHE A 62 1.44 6.88 0.07
N VAL A 63 0.31 7.19 0.72
CA VAL A 63 -1.00 6.63 0.40
C VAL A 63 -1.84 7.69 -0.29
N TYR A 64 -2.28 7.39 -1.51
CA TYR A 64 -3.14 8.24 -2.33
C TYR A 64 -4.53 7.63 -2.44
N PHE A 65 -5.54 8.35 -1.95
CA PHE A 65 -6.94 7.96 -2.00
C PHE A 65 -7.63 8.67 -3.15
N ARG A 66 -8.25 7.90 -4.02
CA ARG A 66 -8.92 8.35 -5.24
C ARG A 66 -10.22 7.62 -5.52
N SER A 67 -10.94 8.05 -6.54
CA SER A 67 -11.97 7.25 -7.20
C SER A 67 -11.93 7.49 -8.72
N GLU A 68 -12.45 6.54 -9.50
CA GLU A 68 -12.42 6.62 -10.97
C GLU A 68 -13.22 7.81 -11.52
N THR A 69 -14.25 8.26 -10.81
CA THR A 69 -15.12 9.39 -11.24
C THR A 69 -14.73 10.73 -10.63
N CYS A 70 -13.59 10.80 -9.92
CA CYS A 70 -13.15 12.00 -9.23
C CYS A 70 -12.38 12.94 -10.19
N TYR A 71 -13.00 14.02 -10.62
CA TYR A 71 -12.38 15.02 -11.50
C TYR A 71 -11.07 15.58 -10.95
N TRP A 72 -11.05 15.97 -9.66
CA TRP A 72 -9.87 16.52 -9.03
C TRP A 72 -8.73 15.48 -8.84
N CYS A 73 -9.08 14.19 -8.78
CA CYS A 73 -8.09 13.12 -8.80
C CYS A 73 -7.42 13.03 -10.17
N MET A 74 -8.21 13.00 -11.25
CA MET A 74 -7.68 12.99 -12.63
C MET A 74 -6.76 14.18 -12.88
N LYS A 75 -7.17 15.37 -12.42
CA LYS A 75 -6.35 16.57 -12.55
C LYS A 75 -5.03 16.47 -11.79
N PHE A 76 -5.03 15.97 -10.55
CA PHE A 76 -3.82 15.74 -9.77
C PHE A 76 -2.89 14.71 -10.44
N GLU A 77 -3.45 13.64 -10.99
CA GLU A 77 -2.73 12.59 -11.70
C GLU A 77 -2.07 13.13 -12.99
N GLU A 78 -2.77 13.99 -13.72
CA GLU A 78 -2.24 14.64 -14.92
C GLU A 78 -1.14 15.66 -14.61
N GLU A 79 -1.32 16.50 -13.59
CA GLU A 79 -0.41 17.61 -13.30
C GLU A 79 0.76 17.19 -12.41
N ALA A 80 0.49 16.53 -11.29
CA ALA A 80 1.51 16.22 -10.27
C ALA A 80 2.13 14.82 -10.49
N LEU A 81 1.30 13.78 -10.67
CA LEU A 81 1.81 12.41 -10.85
C LEU A 81 2.34 12.15 -12.27
N SER A 82 2.28 13.14 -13.16
CA SER A 82 2.92 13.11 -14.49
C SER A 82 4.15 14.02 -14.57
N ASP A 83 4.42 14.81 -13.54
CA ASP A 83 5.62 15.64 -13.45
C ASP A 83 6.83 14.80 -13.06
N LYS A 84 7.91 14.87 -13.87
CA LYS A 84 9.09 14.05 -13.65
C LYS A 84 9.80 14.35 -12.31
N GLY A 85 9.88 15.60 -11.91
CA GLY A 85 10.53 15.98 -10.65
C GLY A 85 9.81 15.40 -9.43
N ILE A 86 8.48 15.49 -9.41
CA ILE A 86 7.66 14.93 -8.34
C ILE A 86 7.73 13.41 -8.32
N THR A 87 7.57 12.76 -9.48
CA THR A 87 7.57 11.31 -9.55
C THR A 87 8.92 10.69 -9.23
N ASP A 88 10.03 11.34 -9.59
CA ASP A 88 11.37 10.91 -9.19
C ASP A 88 11.53 10.92 -7.66
N ILE A 89 11.05 11.99 -6.99
CA ILE A 89 11.07 12.07 -5.52
C ILE A 89 10.18 10.98 -4.90
N LEU A 90 8.94 10.86 -5.36
CA LEU A 90 8.00 9.88 -4.83
C LEU A 90 8.53 8.45 -4.95
N ASN A 91 9.00 8.05 -6.14
CA ASN A 91 9.51 6.70 -6.39
C ASN A 91 10.79 6.39 -5.61
N LYS A 92 11.64 7.39 -5.41
CA LYS A 92 12.89 7.21 -4.68
C LYS A 92 12.67 7.08 -3.18
N GLU A 93 11.86 7.96 -2.61
CA GLU A 93 11.77 8.14 -1.16
C GLU A 93 10.64 7.31 -0.50
N PHE A 94 9.61 6.90 -1.26
CA PHE A 94 8.41 6.26 -0.70
C PHE A 94 8.09 4.92 -1.36
N VAL A 95 7.38 4.07 -0.64
CA VAL A 95 6.51 3.06 -1.24
C VAL A 95 5.16 3.71 -1.49
N LEU A 96 4.64 3.55 -2.71
CA LEU A 96 3.46 4.24 -3.20
C LEU A 96 2.25 3.31 -3.20
N ILE A 97 1.18 3.70 -2.51
CA ILE A 97 -0.07 2.93 -2.40
C ILE A 97 -1.22 3.80 -2.90
N SER A 98 -2.05 3.28 -3.78
CA SER A 98 -3.28 3.93 -4.22
C SER A 98 -4.50 3.14 -3.78
N ILE A 99 -5.43 3.82 -3.11
CA ILE A 99 -6.67 3.24 -2.60
C ILE A 99 -7.86 3.85 -3.35
N ASP A 100 -8.59 3.00 -4.08
CA ASP A 100 -9.88 3.39 -4.62
C ASP A 100 -10.93 3.35 -3.49
N THR A 101 -11.43 4.54 -3.10
CA THR A 101 -12.34 4.69 -1.94
C THR A 101 -13.72 4.07 -2.15
N ILE A 102 -14.09 3.75 -3.40
CA ILE A 102 -15.33 3.05 -3.72
C ILE A 102 -15.13 1.54 -3.56
N LYS A 103 -14.05 1.00 -4.15
CA LYS A 103 -13.73 -0.43 -4.13
C LYS A 103 -13.21 -0.88 -2.75
N GLN A 104 -12.46 -0.02 -2.06
CA GLN A 104 -11.77 -0.30 -0.80
C GLN A 104 -12.26 0.61 0.33
N LYS A 105 -13.59 0.74 0.45
CA LYS A 105 -14.23 1.65 1.40
C LYS A 105 -13.75 1.48 2.85
N ASN A 106 -13.56 0.26 3.30
CA ASN A 106 -13.11 -0.02 4.67
C ASN A 106 -11.69 0.49 4.92
N ALA A 107 -10.77 0.34 3.95
CA ALA A 107 -9.42 0.87 4.06
C ALA A 107 -9.41 2.41 4.20
N ALA A 108 -10.25 3.10 3.42
CA ALA A 108 -10.40 4.55 3.53
C ALA A 108 -11.00 4.98 4.89
N LEU A 109 -12.05 4.31 5.35
CA LEU A 109 -12.70 4.64 6.63
C LEU A 109 -11.79 4.40 7.83
N ASN A 110 -11.01 3.33 7.84
CA ASN A 110 -10.05 3.01 8.91
C ASN A 110 -8.96 4.09 9.06
N LEU A 111 -8.63 4.80 7.96
CA LEU A 111 -7.70 5.93 7.97
C LEU A 111 -8.42 7.30 8.05
N ASN A 112 -9.71 7.30 8.38
CA ASN A 112 -10.55 8.51 8.49
C ASN A 112 -10.60 9.34 7.20
N VAL A 113 -10.48 8.71 6.03
CA VAL A 113 -10.62 9.38 4.73
C VAL A 113 -12.07 9.30 4.26
N ARG A 114 -12.67 10.46 3.95
CA ARG A 114 -14.08 10.58 3.54
C ARG A 114 -14.28 11.35 2.24
N SER A 115 -13.22 11.83 1.64
CA SER A 115 -13.25 12.59 0.38
C SER A 115 -12.05 12.22 -0.50
N THR A 116 -12.12 12.55 -1.78
CA THR A 116 -11.04 12.36 -2.76
C THR A 116 -10.83 13.62 -3.59
N PRO A 117 -9.60 13.89 -4.03
CA PRO A 117 -8.37 13.20 -3.67
C PRO A 117 -8.02 13.40 -2.20
N TYR A 118 -7.23 12.48 -1.64
CA TYR A 118 -6.70 12.61 -0.28
C TYR A 118 -5.34 11.92 -0.21
N MET A 119 -4.37 12.48 0.49
CA MET A 119 -3.04 11.93 0.58
C MET A 119 -2.60 11.84 2.04
N ILE A 120 -1.94 10.73 2.39
CA ILE A 120 -1.36 10.54 3.73
C ILE A 120 0.08 10.06 3.56
N PHE A 121 0.97 10.61 4.37
CA PHE A 121 2.37 10.22 4.46
C PHE A 121 2.65 9.59 5.82
N PHE A 122 3.26 8.41 5.81
CA PHE A 122 3.71 7.73 7.01
C PHE A 122 5.22 7.55 6.98
N ASN A 123 5.86 7.59 8.14
CA ASN A 123 7.27 7.22 8.26
C ASN A 123 7.44 5.68 8.19
N LYS A 124 8.69 5.22 8.22
CA LYS A 124 9.03 3.78 8.17
C LYS A 124 8.53 2.95 9.37
N THR A 125 8.09 3.60 10.45
CA THR A 125 7.50 2.94 11.63
C THR A 125 5.98 2.93 11.60
N GLY A 126 5.36 3.50 10.54
CA GLY A 126 3.91 3.58 10.39
C GLY A 126 3.26 4.76 11.11
N GLU A 127 4.02 5.69 11.64
CA GLU A 127 3.51 6.94 12.22
C GLU A 127 3.13 7.93 11.12
N GLU A 128 1.97 8.57 11.25
CA GLU A 128 1.52 9.58 10.30
C GLU A 128 2.31 10.88 10.46
N ILE A 129 2.97 11.30 9.37
CA ILE A 129 3.78 12.53 9.32
C ILE A 129 2.98 13.71 8.78
N SER A 130 2.12 13.47 7.80
CA SER A 130 1.31 14.52 7.18
C SER A 130 0.09 13.94 6.47
N ARG A 131 -0.96 14.74 6.39
CA ARG A 131 -2.11 14.45 5.52
C ARG A 131 -2.54 15.69 4.75
N ILE A 132 -3.02 15.47 3.55
CA ILE A 132 -3.44 16.51 2.61
C ILE A 132 -4.85 16.17 2.14
N PRO A 133 -5.88 16.85 2.65
CA PRO A 133 -7.24 16.69 2.16
C PRO A 133 -7.45 17.52 0.89
N GLY A 134 -8.01 16.89 -0.13
CA GLY A 134 -8.36 17.57 -1.38
C GLY A 134 -7.21 17.69 -2.38
N TYR A 135 -7.51 18.36 -3.48
CA TYR A 135 -6.57 18.63 -4.55
C TYR A 135 -5.59 19.75 -4.18
N LEU A 136 -4.33 19.57 -4.53
CA LEU A 136 -3.32 20.63 -4.56
C LEU A 136 -2.78 20.79 -5.98
N PRO A 137 -2.61 22.02 -6.48
CA PRO A 137 -1.82 22.28 -7.68
C PRO A 137 -0.40 21.70 -7.57
N LYS A 138 0.19 21.34 -8.69
CA LYS A 138 1.50 20.68 -8.77
C LYS A 138 2.58 21.39 -7.91
N ASP A 139 2.69 22.69 -8.05
CA ASP A 139 3.76 23.45 -7.36
C ASP A 139 3.55 23.50 -5.84
N GLU A 140 2.30 23.60 -5.39
CA GLU A 140 1.95 23.54 -3.97
C GLU A 140 2.18 22.13 -3.40
N PHE A 141 1.87 21.08 -4.19
CA PHE A 141 2.16 19.72 -3.80
C PHE A 141 3.67 19.47 -3.67
N LEU A 142 4.49 20.01 -4.57
CA LEU A 142 5.95 19.89 -4.50
C LEU A 142 6.49 20.57 -3.22
N VAL A 143 5.98 21.75 -2.86
CA VAL A 143 6.35 22.42 -1.60
C VAL A 143 5.98 21.51 -0.42
N LYS A 144 4.76 20.95 -0.41
CA LYS A 144 4.29 20.07 0.65
C LYS A 144 5.09 18.78 0.75
N LEU A 145 5.46 18.20 -0.38
CA LEU A 145 6.31 17.02 -0.44
C LEU A 145 7.70 17.28 0.18
N ASN A 146 8.30 18.41 -0.10
CA ASN A 146 9.58 18.81 0.51
C ASN A 146 9.45 19.00 2.03
N GLU A 147 8.36 19.62 2.53
CA GLU A 147 8.11 19.71 3.97
C GLU A 147 8.00 18.32 4.64
N VAL A 148 7.33 17.36 3.97
CA VAL A 148 7.25 15.98 4.45
C VAL A 148 8.63 15.35 4.54
N LEU A 149 9.46 15.52 3.52
CA LEU A 149 10.83 14.97 3.52
C LEU A 149 11.68 15.54 4.66
N GLU A 150 11.56 16.83 4.96
CA GLU A 150 12.27 17.41 6.11
C GLU A 150 11.78 16.83 7.45
N ARG A 151 10.47 16.65 7.63
CA ARG A 151 9.92 16.02 8.84
C ARG A 151 10.39 14.57 8.99
N LEU A 152 10.47 13.81 7.88
CA LEU A 152 10.97 12.44 7.91
C LEU A 152 12.43 12.35 8.36
N LYS A 153 13.28 13.31 8.00
CA LYS A 153 14.66 13.37 8.48
C LYS A 153 14.74 13.57 10.01
N VAL A 154 13.88 14.43 10.55
CA VAL A 154 13.84 14.71 12.00
C VAL A 154 13.30 13.52 12.79
N SER A 155 12.33 12.78 12.25
CA SER A 155 11.74 11.61 12.92
C SER A 155 12.64 10.36 12.93
N GLN A 156 13.82 10.43 12.31
CA GLN A 156 14.78 9.31 12.25
C GLN A 156 15.93 9.45 13.27
N VAL A 157 15.97 10.55 14.02
CA VAL A 157 16.93 10.81 15.09
C VAL A 157 16.34 10.37 16.43
#